data_d37d2c4a8ec9710013a592cf00d34c55
#
_entry.id   d37d2c4a8ec9710013a592cf00d34c55
#
_cell.length_a   1.000
_cell.length_b   1.000
_cell.length_c   1.000
_cell.angle_alpha   90.00
_cell.angle_beta   90.00
_cell.angle_gamma   90.00
#
_symmetry.space_group_name_H-M   'P 1'
#
loop_
_entity.id
_entity.type
_entity.pdbx_description
1 polymer ?
#
loop_
_entity_poly.entity_id
_entity_poly.type
_entity_poly.pdbx_seq_one_letter_code
_entity_poly.pdbx_strand_id
1 'polypeptide(L)'
;NRGINVTINGIPYNDAESLGTFFVNLQDFSSSIQSVQLQRGVGTSTNGAGAFGASLNILTDAATPEAYAEVNASGGSFDTRRANVKFGTGLINDHFTFSGRLSAIKSDGYVDRASSDLKSYYLQGEYRNEKTLLKAVVFGGHEVTYQSWNGIDAQTLATDRTYNPIGFQYDDDGNFEGFYDN
;
A
#
# COMPACT_ATOMS: atom_id res chain seq x y z
N ASN A 1 5.90 -13.50 -5.62
CA ASN A 1 6.09 -13.40 -4.16
C ASN A 1 5.46 -14.55 -3.35
N ARG A 2 5.09 -15.68 -3.99
CA ARG A 2 4.45 -16.84 -3.33
C ARG A 2 5.29 -17.51 -2.23
N GLY A 3 6.59 -17.29 -2.20
CA GLY A 3 7.50 -17.81 -1.17
C GLY A 3 7.75 -16.86 -0.01
N ILE A 4 6.97 -15.76 0.09
CA ILE A 4 7.10 -14.76 1.14
C ILE A 4 5.82 -14.75 1.96
N ASN A 5 5.95 -15.02 3.26
CA ASN A 5 4.84 -14.83 4.19
C ASN A 5 4.76 -13.37 4.62
N VAL A 6 3.59 -12.77 4.52
CA VAL A 6 3.33 -11.39 4.95
C VAL A 6 2.29 -11.40 6.05
N THR A 7 2.59 -10.74 7.16
CA THR A 7 1.62 -10.53 8.26
C THR A 7 1.43 -9.05 8.54
N ILE A 8 0.20 -8.69 8.90
CA ILE A 8 -0.13 -7.38 9.45
C ILE A 8 -0.64 -7.61 10.88
N ASN A 9 0.06 -7.05 11.86
CA ASN A 9 -0.21 -7.26 13.29
C ASN A 9 -0.28 -8.75 13.69
N GLY A 10 0.54 -9.59 13.07
CA GLY A 10 0.56 -11.03 13.30
C GLY A 10 -0.51 -11.83 12.55
N ILE A 11 -1.40 -11.18 11.81
CA ILE A 11 -2.44 -11.83 11.00
C ILE A 11 -1.91 -12.03 9.58
N PRO A 12 -1.95 -13.26 9.01
CA PRO A 12 -1.54 -13.51 7.64
C PRO A 12 -2.33 -12.65 6.63
N TYR A 13 -1.62 -12.01 5.71
CA TYR A 13 -2.17 -11.16 4.66
C TYR A 13 -2.05 -11.77 3.27
N ASN A 14 -1.36 -12.89 3.14
CA ASN A 14 -1.30 -13.61 1.88
C ASN A 14 -2.68 -14.07 1.44
N ASP A 15 -2.97 -13.93 0.17
CA ASP A 15 -4.17 -14.48 -0.44
C ASP A 15 -4.22 -16.00 -0.27
N ALA A 16 -5.35 -16.54 0.17
CA ALA A 16 -5.48 -17.94 0.54
C ALA A 16 -5.37 -18.92 -0.66
N GLU A 17 -5.69 -18.47 -1.87
CA GLU A 17 -5.68 -19.28 -3.08
C GLU A 17 -4.32 -19.20 -3.79
N SER A 18 -3.87 -17.98 -4.09
CA SER A 18 -2.62 -17.75 -4.83
C SER A 18 -1.37 -17.80 -3.97
N LEU A 19 -1.50 -17.73 -2.64
CA LEU A 19 -0.43 -17.56 -1.65
C LEU A 19 0.41 -16.29 -1.88
N GLY A 20 -0.03 -15.43 -2.76
CA GLY A 20 0.62 -14.15 -3.09
C GLY A 20 0.19 -13.01 -2.18
N THR A 21 0.91 -11.90 -2.26
CA THR A 21 0.52 -10.64 -1.64
C THR A 21 0.50 -9.55 -2.70
N PHE A 22 -0.62 -8.87 -2.80
CA PHE A 22 -0.83 -7.79 -3.75
C PHE A 22 -0.65 -6.44 -3.03
N PHE A 23 0.60 -5.98 -2.93
CA PHE A 23 0.91 -4.70 -2.27
C PHE A 23 0.27 -3.49 -2.95
N VAL A 24 -0.07 -3.60 -4.22
CA VAL A 24 -0.82 -2.58 -4.96
C VAL A 24 -2.17 -2.27 -4.30
N ASN A 25 -2.78 -3.22 -3.61
CA ASN A 25 -4.04 -3.04 -2.89
C ASN A 25 -3.87 -2.34 -1.52
N LEU A 26 -2.65 -1.93 -1.17
CA LEU A 26 -2.30 -1.28 0.11
C LEU A 26 -1.92 0.21 -0.12
N GLN A 27 -2.84 1.00 -0.70
CA GLN A 27 -2.62 2.40 -1.03
C GLN A 27 -2.21 3.20 0.22
N ASP A 28 -1.03 3.84 0.16
CA ASP A 28 -0.44 4.61 1.26
C ASP A 28 -0.45 3.93 2.64
N PHE A 29 -0.48 2.58 2.67
CA PHE A 29 -0.50 1.82 3.92
C PHE A 29 0.76 2.07 4.76
N SER A 30 1.89 2.38 4.10
CA SER A 30 3.15 2.73 4.75
C SER A 30 3.03 3.87 5.76
N SER A 31 2.07 4.79 5.56
CA SER A 31 1.78 5.87 6.49
C SER A 31 1.14 5.43 7.81
N SER A 32 0.68 4.19 7.89
CA SER A 32 0.10 3.59 9.11
C SER A 32 1.00 2.50 9.69
N ILE A 33 2.27 2.42 9.25
CA ILE A 33 3.21 1.39 9.69
C ILE A 33 4.15 1.98 10.75
N GLN A 34 4.18 1.35 11.90
CA GLN A 34 5.15 1.64 12.96
C GLN A 34 6.49 0.96 12.71
N SER A 35 6.46 -0.31 12.30
CA SER A 35 7.67 -1.07 12.03
C SER A 35 7.47 -2.18 11.03
N VAL A 36 8.56 -2.52 10.32
CA VAL A 36 8.61 -3.64 9.39
C VAL A 36 9.80 -4.51 9.76
N GLN A 37 9.56 -5.79 9.98
CA GLN A 37 10.60 -6.78 10.21
C GLN A 37 10.65 -7.74 9.01
N LEU A 38 11.80 -7.78 8.34
CA LEU A 38 12.08 -8.71 7.26
C LEU A 38 13.05 -9.79 7.75
N GLN A 39 12.59 -11.02 7.75
CA GLN A 39 13.40 -12.21 7.98
C GLN A 39 13.61 -12.95 6.66
N ARG A 40 14.85 -13.04 6.19
CA ARG A 40 15.20 -13.75 4.96
C ARG A 40 15.42 -15.23 5.23
N GLY A 41 15.08 -16.05 4.24
CA GLY A 41 15.19 -17.50 4.33
C GLY A 41 14.00 -18.16 5.02
N VAL A 42 14.11 -19.45 5.27
CA VAL A 42 13.11 -20.22 6.00
C VAL A 42 13.07 -19.72 7.45
N GLY A 43 11.95 -19.14 7.84
CA GLY A 43 11.73 -18.64 9.19
C GLY A 43 11.48 -19.76 10.22
N THR A 44 11.06 -19.34 11.41
CA THR A 44 10.58 -20.28 12.43
C THR A 44 9.26 -20.92 11.99
N SER A 45 8.89 -22.06 12.55
CA SER A 45 7.63 -22.77 12.25
C SER A 45 6.37 -21.92 12.50
N THR A 46 6.48 -20.84 13.25
CA THR A 46 5.41 -19.87 13.51
C THR A 46 5.06 -19.01 12.30
N ASN A 47 5.94 -18.93 11.29
CA ASN A 47 5.74 -18.10 10.10
C ASN A 47 4.84 -18.75 9.03
N GLY A 48 4.40 -19.99 9.22
CA GLY A 48 3.46 -20.67 8.34
C GLY A 48 4.08 -21.24 7.06
N ALA A 49 3.23 -21.86 6.24
CA ALA A 49 3.64 -22.68 5.09
C ALA A 49 4.22 -21.88 3.91
N GLY A 50 3.97 -20.58 3.80
CA GLY A 50 4.44 -19.73 2.69
C GLY A 50 5.82 -19.12 2.90
N ALA A 51 6.48 -19.35 4.04
CA ALA A 51 7.72 -18.65 4.42
C ALA A 51 9.00 -19.35 3.93
N PHE A 52 9.10 -19.66 2.64
CA PHE A 52 10.29 -20.34 2.08
C PHE A 52 11.43 -19.37 1.80
N GLY A 53 11.13 -18.19 1.29
CA GLY A 53 12.11 -17.18 0.88
C GLY A 53 12.30 -16.09 1.92
N ALA A 54 11.22 -15.67 2.53
CA ALA A 54 11.24 -14.63 3.56
C ALA A 54 9.92 -14.58 4.36
N SER A 55 9.97 -13.90 5.51
CA SER A 55 8.80 -13.45 6.25
C SER A 55 8.86 -11.95 6.44
N LEU A 56 7.77 -11.25 6.11
CA LEU A 56 7.58 -9.82 6.28
C LEU A 56 6.51 -9.57 7.34
N ASN A 57 6.92 -9.10 8.51
CA ASN A 57 6.01 -8.78 9.59
C ASN A 57 5.83 -7.26 9.68
N ILE A 58 4.62 -6.79 9.46
CA ILE A 58 4.24 -5.39 9.49
C ILE A 58 3.46 -5.11 10.77
N LEU A 59 3.94 -4.16 11.56
CA LEU A 59 3.22 -3.65 12.72
C LEU A 59 2.68 -2.26 12.41
N THR A 60 1.39 -2.07 12.60
CA THR A 60 0.74 -0.77 12.42
C THR A 60 0.96 0.12 13.63
N ASP A 61 0.67 1.40 13.49
CA ASP A 61 0.82 2.39 14.55
C ASP A 61 0.17 1.89 15.86
N ALA A 62 0.89 2.03 16.97
CA ALA A 62 0.36 1.69 18.28
C ALA A 62 -0.62 2.77 18.76
N ALA A 63 -1.54 2.36 19.62
CA ALA A 63 -2.40 3.31 20.32
C ALA A 63 -1.56 4.22 21.24
N THR A 64 -1.86 5.50 21.23
CA THR A 64 -1.22 6.52 22.07
C THR A 64 -2.13 6.89 23.25
N PRO A 65 -1.59 7.16 24.44
CA PRO A 65 -2.40 7.60 25.59
C PRO A 65 -2.97 9.02 25.40
N GLU A 66 -2.33 9.84 24.58
CA GLU A 66 -2.72 11.23 24.33
C GLU A 66 -3.48 11.37 23.01
N ALA A 67 -4.46 12.28 22.99
CA ALA A 67 -5.15 12.65 21.77
C ALA A 67 -4.22 13.43 20.85
N TYR A 68 -4.29 13.16 19.55
CA TYR A 68 -3.48 13.85 18.55
C TYR A 68 -4.24 14.02 17.23
N ALA A 69 -3.81 15.02 16.48
CA ALA A 69 -4.13 15.20 15.08
C ALA A 69 -2.87 15.66 14.34
N GLU A 70 -2.59 15.02 13.22
CA GLU A 70 -1.41 15.27 12.41
C GLU A 70 -1.83 15.41 10.94
N VAL A 71 -1.34 16.45 10.28
CA VAL A 71 -1.56 16.68 8.86
C VAL A 71 -0.21 16.68 8.16
N ASN A 72 -0.07 15.82 7.17
CA ASN A 72 1.11 15.75 6.33
C ASN A 72 0.75 16.10 4.90
N ALA A 73 1.54 16.96 4.27
CA ALA A 73 1.43 17.28 2.85
C ALA A 73 2.83 17.26 2.22
N SER A 74 2.93 16.71 1.03
CA SER A 74 4.17 16.71 0.27
C SER A 74 3.90 16.87 -1.22
N GLY A 75 4.86 17.46 -1.94
CA GLY A 75 4.86 17.60 -3.38
C GLY A 75 6.17 17.14 -3.97
N GLY A 76 6.15 16.69 -5.21
CA GLY A 76 7.31 16.15 -5.91
C GLY A 76 7.23 16.35 -7.41
N SER A 77 8.17 15.77 -8.14
CA SER A 77 8.19 15.75 -9.60
C SER A 77 6.94 15.06 -10.16
N PHE A 78 6.62 15.35 -11.43
CA PHE A 78 5.49 14.76 -12.16
C PHE A 78 4.14 15.07 -11.52
N ASP A 79 3.96 16.32 -11.06
CA ASP A 79 2.79 16.80 -10.33
C ASP A 79 2.39 15.90 -9.15
N THR A 80 3.38 15.21 -8.57
CA THR A 80 3.11 14.34 -7.42
C THR A 80 2.69 15.17 -6.22
N ARG A 81 1.51 14.88 -5.70
CA ARG A 81 0.93 15.51 -4.51
C ARG A 81 0.44 14.41 -3.57
N ARG A 82 0.79 14.54 -2.32
CA ARG A 82 0.31 13.64 -1.26
C ARG A 82 -0.16 14.46 -0.08
N ALA A 83 -1.31 14.10 0.44
CA ALA A 83 -1.82 14.64 1.69
C ALA A 83 -2.40 13.51 2.53
N ASN A 84 -2.12 13.51 3.82
CA ASN A 84 -2.79 12.64 4.78
C ASN A 84 -3.10 13.35 6.08
N VAL A 85 -4.13 12.88 6.75
CA VAL A 85 -4.52 13.28 8.09
C VAL A 85 -4.53 12.03 8.95
N LYS A 86 -3.79 12.07 10.06
CA LYS A 86 -3.84 11.07 11.13
C LYS A 86 -4.51 11.68 12.36
N PHE A 87 -5.25 10.88 13.10
CA PHE A 87 -5.86 11.30 14.35
C PHE A 87 -5.96 10.14 15.34
N GLY A 88 -6.00 10.47 16.60
CA GLY A 88 -6.22 9.54 17.69
C GLY A 88 -6.92 10.20 18.87
N THR A 89 -7.80 9.45 19.52
CA THR A 89 -8.58 9.95 20.66
C THR A 89 -7.79 10.03 21.96
N GLY A 90 -6.60 9.38 21.99
CA GLY A 90 -5.99 9.04 23.26
C GLY A 90 -6.78 7.97 24.01
N LEU A 91 -6.44 7.77 25.28
CA LEU A 91 -7.08 6.78 26.14
C LEU A 91 -8.40 7.31 26.69
N ILE A 92 -9.49 6.61 26.39
CA ILE A 92 -10.83 6.91 26.86
C ILE A 92 -11.19 5.92 27.97
N ASN A 93 -11.59 6.43 29.12
CA ASN A 93 -11.97 5.65 30.31
C ASN A 93 -10.96 4.54 30.67
N ASP A 94 -9.67 4.82 30.52
CA ASP A 94 -8.54 3.94 30.82
C ASP A 94 -8.51 2.62 30.02
N HIS A 95 -9.39 2.45 29.02
CA HIS A 95 -9.54 1.19 28.31
C HIS A 95 -9.60 1.29 26.80
N PHE A 96 -10.16 2.37 26.24
CA PHE A 96 -10.43 2.44 24.82
C PHE A 96 -9.54 3.46 24.13
N THR A 97 -9.08 3.13 22.92
CA THR A 97 -8.47 4.10 22.00
C THR A 97 -9.03 3.92 20.60
N PHE A 98 -9.20 5.02 19.88
CA PHE A 98 -9.53 5.01 18.47
C PHE A 98 -8.52 5.87 17.73
N SER A 99 -8.06 5.39 16.60
CA SER A 99 -7.17 6.15 15.72
C SER A 99 -7.50 5.89 14.26
N GLY A 100 -7.07 6.79 13.41
CA GLY A 100 -7.31 6.64 12.00
C GLY A 100 -6.41 7.51 11.14
N ARG A 101 -6.43 7.21 9.84
CA ARG A 101 -5.76 7.95 8.79
C ARG A 101 -6.64 8.01 7.55
N LEU A 102 -6.69 9.19 6.95
CA LEU A 102 -7.21 9.41 5.61
C LEU A 102 -6.07 9.90 4.74
N SER A 103 -5.96 9.39 3.51
CA SER A 103 -4.86 9.75 2.60
C SER A 103 -5.33 9.90 1.17
N ALA A 104 -4.71 10.83 0.45
CA ALA A 104 -4.83 11.01 -0.98
C ALA A 104 -3.44 11.22 -1.59
N ILE A 105 -3.18 10.52 -2.70
CA ILE A 105 -1.97 10.65 -3.50
C ILE A 105 -2.39 10.80 -4.96
N LYS A 106 -1.80 11.78 -5.64
CA LYS A 106 -1.96 11.97 -7.08
C LYS A 106 -0.61 12.21 -7.72
N SER A 107 -0.39 11.65 -8.91
CA SER A 107 0.83 11.83 -9.69
C SER A 107 0.55 11.58 -11.16
N ASP A 108 1.25 12.32 -12.04
CA ASP A 108 1.22 12.05 -13.48
C ASP A 108 2.19 10.92 -13.86
N GLY A 109 3.15 10.59 -12.95
CA GLY A 109 4.17 9.56 -13.18
C GLY A 109 5.31 10.03 -14.09
N TYR A 110 6.40 9.27 -14.07
CA TYR A 110 7.57 9.54 -14.93
C TYR A 110 7.39 9.01 -16.36
N VAL A 111 6.80 7.83 -16.47
CA VAL A 111 6.57 7.15 -17.74
C VAL A 111 5.27 7.68 -18.35
N ASP A 112 5.20 7.75 -19.68
CA ASP A 112 4.04 8.24 -20.39
C ASP A 112 2.77 7.50 -19.94
N ARG A 113 1.71 8.24 -19.66
CA ARG A 113 0.43 7.73 -19.20
C ARG A 113 0.49 6.95 -17.88
N ALA A 114 1.51 7.14 -17.05
CA ALA A 114 1.67 6.45 -15.76
C ALA A 114 0.97 7.18 -14.60
N SER A 115 -0.16 7.82 -14.87
CA SER A 115 -0.91 8.56 -13.84
C SER A 115 -1.45 7.66 -12.74
N SER A 116 -1.57 8.20 -11.55
CA SER A 116 -2.20 7.54 -10.41
C SER A 116 -3.01 8.53 -9.57
N ASP A 117 -4.21 8.11 -9.17
CA ASP A 117 -5.06 8.78 -8.18
C ASP A 117 -5.46 7.74 -7.12
N LEU A 118 -4.89 7.86 -5.93
CA LEU A 118 -5.03 6.91 -4.84
C LEU A 118 -5.69 7.59 -3.65
N LYS A 119 -6.74 6.99 -3.11
CA LYS A 119 -7.39 7.43 -1.88
C LYS A 119 -7.48 6.26 -0.94
N SER A 120 -7.15 6.46 0.33
CA SER A 120 -7.20 5.36 1.30
C SER A 120 -7.58 5.83 2.69
N TYR A 121 -8.10 4.89 3.45
CA TYR A 121 -8.38 5.05 4.86
C TYR A 121 -7.82 3.89 5.67
N TYR A 122 -7.52 4.17 6.91
CA TYR A 122 -7.14 3.22 7.94
C TYR A 122 -7.81 3.62 9.24
N LEU A 123 -8.52 2.71 9.87
CA LEU A 123 -9.19 2.93 11.15
C LEU A 123 -8.82 1.79 12.10
N GLN A 124 -8.53 2.13 13.34
CA GLN A 124 -8.18 1.19 14.40
C GLN A 124 -8.93 1.51 15.67
N GLY A 125 -9.51 0.50 16.28
CA GLY A 125 -10.04 0.53 17.64
C GLY A 125 -9.31 -0.47 18.52
N GLU A 126 -8.98 -0.07 19.74
CA GLU A 126 -8.33 -0.94 20.72
C GLU A 126 -9.06 -0.84 22.06
N TYR A 127 -9.30 -2.01 22.66
CA TYR A 127 -9.71 -2.15 24.05
C TYR A 127 -8.60 -2.87 24.81
N ARG A 128 -8.20 -2.32 25.94
CA ARG A 128 -7.16 -2.89 26.80
C ARG A 128 -7.57 -2.85 28.25
N ASN A 129 -7.32 -3.96 28.95
CA ASN A 129 -7.31 -4.03 30.41
C ASN A 129 -6.11 -4.89 30.87
N GLU A 130 -6.00 -5.18 32.18
CA GLU A 130 -4.87 -5.93 32.73
C GLU A 130 -4.65 -7.33 32.10
N LYS A 131 -5.71 -7.95 31.55
CA LYS A 131 -5.68 -9.35 31.07
C LYS A 131 -6.01 -9.49 29.59
N THR A 132 -6.58 -8.46 28.97
CA THR A 132 -7.15 -8.56 27.64
C THR A 132 -6.72 -7.39 26.77
N LEU A 133 -6.28 -7.70 25.57
CA LEU A 133 -6.08 -6.74 24.47
C LEU A 133 -6.94 -7.19 23.29
N LEU A 134 -7.89 -6.35 22.91
CA LEU A 134 -8.66 -6.51 21.67
C LEU A 134 -8.29 -5.38 20.73
N LYS A 135 -7.92 -5.71 19.50
CA LYS A 135 -7.60 -4.76 18.46
C LYS A 135 -8.41 -5.06 17.20
N ALA A 136 -9.15 -4.09 16.72
CA ALA A 136 -9.87 -4.14 15.46
C ALA A 136 -9.25 -3.14 14.48
N VAL A 137 -9.02 -3.56 13.24
CA VAL A 137 -8.45 -2.74 12.18
C VAL A 137 -9.31 -2.89 10.93
N VAL A 138 -9.66 -1.76 10.33
CA VAL A 138 -10.35 -1.68 9.04
C VAL A 138 -9.57 -0.72 8.16
N PHE A 139 -9.23 -1.15 6.98
CA PHE A 139 -8.56 -0.31 5.98
C PHE A 139 -9.03 -0.64 4.58
N GLY A 140 -8.86 0.30 3.68
CA GLY A 140 -9.20 0.15 2.28
C GLY A 140 -8.89 1.41 1.50
N GLY A 141 -9.21 1.39 0.22
CA GLY A 141 -8.95 2.51 -0.66
C GLY A 141 -9.63 2.39 -2.00
N HIS A 142 -9.46 3.44 -2.78
CA HIS A 142 -9.82 3.51 -4.19
C HIS A 142 -8.58 3.90 -4.98
N GLU A 143 -8.35 3.22 -6.08
CA GLU A 143 -7.18 3.38 -6.93
C GLU A 143 -7.62 3.51 -8.38
N VAL A 144 -7.11 4.54 -9.03
CA VAL A 144 -7.16 4.71 -10.48
C VAL A 144 -5.73 4.88 -10.96
N THR A 145 -5.22 3.91 -11.69
CA THR A 145 -3.84 3.93 -12.20
C THR A 145 -3.82 3.47 -13.65
N TYR A 146 -2.95 4.09 -14.46
CA TYR A 146 -2.69 3.59 -15.78
C TYR A 146 -1.60 2.52 -15.75
N GLN A 147 -1.70 1.53 -16.62
CA GLN A 147 -0.73 0.43 -16.69
C GLN A 147 0.60 0.91 -17.27
N SER A 148 1.69 0.75 -16.51
CA SER A 148 3.04 1.15 -16.93
C SER A 148 4.15 0.22 -16.41
N TRP A 149 3.80 -1.04 -16.17
CA TRP A 149 4.73 -2.02 -15.58
C TRP A 149 5.57 -2.80 -16.58
N ASN A 150 5.32 -2.66 -17.88
CA ASN A 150 6.11 -3.36 -18.88
C ASN A 150 7.50 -2.74 -18.99
N GLY A 151 8.51 -3.60 -19.03
CA GLY A 151 9.86 -3.19 -19.34
C GLY A 151 10.00 -2.81 -20.82
N ILE A 152 11.01 -2.01 -21.13
CA ILE A 152 11.43 -1.63 -22.49
C ILE A 152 12.83 -2.15 -22.76
N ASP A 153 13.19 -2.31 -24.03
CA ASP A 153 14.52 -2.72 -24.42
C ASP A 153 15.56 -1.59 -24.28
N ALA A 154 16.84 -1.94 -24.36
CA ALA A 154 17.94 -1.00 -24.15
C ALA A 154 18.00 0.11 -25.21
N GLN A 155 17.56 -0.17 -26.45
CA GLN A 155 17.55 0.81 -27.52
C GLN A 155 16.47 1.87 -27.29
N THR A 156 15.26 1.43 -26.95
CA THR A 156 14.15 2.33 -26.59
C THR A 156 14.53 3.16 -25.36
N LEU A 157 15.13 2.55 -24.33
CA LEU A 157 15.58 3.28 -23.15
C LEU A 157 16.61 4.38 -23.46
N ALA A 158 17.46 4.16 -24.47
CA ALA A 158 18.46 5.14 -24.89
C ALA A 158 17.87 6.33 -25.67
N THR A 159 16.76 6.12 -26.38
CA THR A 159 16.13 7.12 -27.25
C THR A 159 14.92 7.80 -26.62
N ASP A 160 14.12 7.04 -25.87
CA ASP A 160 12.92 7.54 -25.19
C ASP A 160 12.74 6.83 -23.83
N ARG A 161 13.14 7.53 -22.78
CA ARG A 161 13.12 6.99 -21.42
C ARG A 161 11.73 6.98 -20.78
N THR A 162 10.79 7.69 -21.37
CA THR A 162 9.41 7.79 -20.85
C THR A 162 8.45 6.88 -21.59
N TYR A 163 8.91 6.21 -22.64
CA TYR A 163 8.08 5.37 -23.48
C TYR A 163 7.32 4.30 -22.69
N ASN A 164 6.00 4.27 -22.89
CA ASN A 164 5.12 3.25 -22.34
C ASN A 164 4.55 2.39 -23.48
N PRO A 165 4.88 1.09 -23.55
CA PRO A 165 4.39 0.20 -24.62
C PRO A 165 2.91 -0.21 -24.43
N ILE A 166 2.26 0.22 -23.34
CA ILE A 166 0.90 -0.20 -23.03
C ILE A 166 -0.11 0.88 -23.41
N GLY A 167 -1.32 0.44 -23.76
CA GLY A 167 -2.48 1.30 -23.92
C GLY A 167 -2.73 1.80 -25.35
N PHE A 168 -1.97 1.35 -26.33
CA PHE A 168 -2.23 1.69 -27.74
C PHE A 168 -3.50 0.98 -28.24
N GLN A 169 -4.37 1.74 -28.91
CA GLN A 169 -5.52 1.21 -29.64
C GLN A 169 -5.24 1.26 -31.14
N TYR A 170 -5.62 0.19 -31.83
CA TYR A 170 -5.50 0.08 -33.27
C TYR A 170 -6.85 -0.35 -33.86
N ASP A 171 -7.20 0.17 -35.03
CA ASP A 171 -8.35 -0.28 -35.81
C ASP A 171 -8.12 -1.68 -36.40
N ASP A 172 -9.17 -2.21 -37.08
CA ASP A 172 -9.10 -3.53 -37.73
C ASP A 172 -8.09 -3.60 -38.86
N ASP A 173 -7.70 -2.45 -39.43
CA ASP A 173 -6.71 -2.31 -40.48
C ASP A 173 -5.28 -2.10 -39.91
N GLY A 174 -5.11 -2.01 -38.59
CA GLY A 174 -3.84 -1.82 -37.90
C GLY A 174 -3.36 -0.38 -37.79
N ASN A 175 -4.22 0.61 -38.06
CA ASN A 175 -3.88 2.03 -37.89
C ASN A 175 -4.09 2.42 -36.40
N PHE A 176 -3.21 3.30 -35.92
CA PHE A 176 -3.31 3.80 -34.54
C PHE A 176 -4.53 4.73 -34.40
N GLU A 177 -5.45 4.39 -33.50
CA GLU A 177 -6.66 5.16 -33.21
C GLU A 177 -6.54 6.04 -31.95
N GLY A 178 -5.65 5.68 -31.03
CA GLY A 178 -5.53 6.41 -29.75
C GLY A 178 -5.00 5.54 -28.62
N PHE A 179 -5.35 5.92 -27.40
CA PHE A 179 -5.02 5.17 -26.19
C PHE A 179 -6.28 4.77 -25.45
N TYR A 180 -6.23 3.60 -24.81
CA TYR A 180 -7.30 3.20 -23.89
C TYR A 180 -7.42 4.22 -22.76
N ASP A 181 -8.67 4.59 -22.44
CA ASP A 181 -8.96 5.33 -21.20
C ASP A 181 -8.85 4.41 -19.98
N ASN A 182 -8.54 5.01 -18.84
CA ASN A 182 -8.41 4.29 -17.57
C ASN A 182 -9.69 4.40 -16.77
#